data_7545dfedd0ea18dc56345ad3f336db69
#
_entry.id   7545dfedd0ea18dc56345ad3f336db69
#
_cell.length_a   1.000
_cell.length_b   1.000
_cell.length_c   1.000
_cell.angle_alpha   90.00
_cell.angle_beta   90.00
_cell.angle_gamma   90.00
#
_symmetry.space_group_name_H-M   'P 1'
#
loop_
_entity.id
_entity.type
_entity.pdbx_description
1 polymer ?
#
loop_
_entity_poly.entity_id
_entity_poly.type
_entity_poly.pdbx_seq_one_letter_code
_entity_poly.pdbx_strand_id
1 'polypeptide(L)'
;MHSRIALLLSALLVAGPSVHAACAYKNTVPVKGYFAAFPFWKVAAEAMKECGNFTAELDQEIRSKGAPAFATNPALYDIQYVHNGTIVPLLAQKTIRPLDDLVAKYGQKLRPNQLIKVDGKIMAIALAVNMQYLQYRKDIFDKLGIAVPQTYDEVLAAAEKIKNAKVVQYPFGATYKSDWNIGIDFNNLFAGYGGVYVDADNNPKINSEAGIKALEMMKKLTAYLDPEYLTADATFVQQQFQQEKIAFSVFWASRAANLENPKESKVVGKMASAAAPRAVKGGVPAVQYSWDGWAIAKNITDTQAEAAFRVAVEGINAEVVKKNNDVAVWIVDGYKPSAMAQGAIDTIENGAPTAPSTVWRGFIDGAISKNVPDYVLGKKSAVETLQKIEADYRVSAKEAGLLKQ
;
A
#
# COMPACT_ATOMS: atom_id res chain seq x y z
N MET A 1 16.96 -26.29 -73.88
CA MET A 1 17.63 -25.21 -73.15
C MET A 1 16.58 -24.19 -72.70
N HIS A 2 16.11 -24.27 -71.48
CA HIS A 2 15.23 -23.26 -70.85
C HIS A 2 15.77 -22.93 -69.46
N SER A 3 16.38 -21.78 -69.35
CA SER A 3 16.92 -21.25 -68.11
C SER A 3 15.78 -20.66 -67.25
N ARG A 4 15.61 -21.16 -65.99
CA ARG A 4 14.70 -20.60 -65.01
C ARG A 4 15.51 -19.70 -64.12
N ILE A 5 15.24 -18.41 -64.21
CA ILE A 5 15.74 -17.37 -63.26
C ILE A 5 14.85 -17.40 -62.01
N ALA A 6 15.42 -17.78 -60.90
CA ALA A 6 14.75 -17.66 -59.57
C ALA A 6 14.99 -16.26 -59.02
N LEU A 7 13.94 -15.46 -58.87
CA LEU A 7 13.97 -14.20 -58.12
C LEU A 7 13.90 -14.52 -56.63
N LEU A 8 14.98 -14.25 -55.90
CA LEU A 8 14.98 -14.18 -54.42
C LEU A 8 14.42 -12.82 -54.00
N LEU A 9 13.20 -12.82 -53.48
CA LEU A 9 12.65 -11.68 -52.72
C LEU A 9 13.27 -11.68 -51.34
N SER A 10 14.21 -10.76 -51.09
CA SER A 10 14.70 -10.44 -49.74
C SER A 10 13.67 -9.60 -49.04
N ALA A 11 12.92 -10.17 -48.09
CA ALA A 11 12.08 -9.41 -47.18
C ALA A 11 12.95 -8.67 -46.20
N LEU A 12 13.13 -7.37 -46.38
CA LEU A 12 13.64 -6.46 -45.32
C LEU A 12 12.60 -6.40 -44.24
N LEU A 13 12.85 -7.05 -43.10
CA LEU A 13 12.21 -6.76 -41.83
C LEU A 13 12.66 -5.34 -41.38
N VAL A 14 11.84 -4.36 -41.64
CA VAL A 14 11.97 -3.05 -41.03
C VAL A 14 11.53 -3.24 -39.57
N ALA A 15 12.51 -3.42 -38.69
CA ALA A 15 12.29 -3.25 -37.24
C ALA A 15 11.84 -1.81 -37.02
N GLY A 16 10.55 -1.59 -36.81
CA GLY A 16 10.04 -0.28 -36.41
C GLY A 16 10.75 0.15 -35.12
N PRO A 17 11.05 1.44 -34.94
CA PRO A 17 11.64 1.92 -33.74
C PRO A 17 10.72 1.54 -32.56
N SER A 18 11.24 0.80 -31.60
CA SER A 18 10.60 0.65 -30.30
C SER A 18 10.39 2.06 -29.76
N VAL A 19 9.17 2.56 -29.78
CA VAL A 19 8.81 3.83 -29.13
C VAL A 19 8.95 3.58 -27.63
N HIS A 20 10.18 3.69 -27.13
CA HIS A 20 10.41 3.87 -25.71
C HIS A 20 9.76 5.20 -25.35
N ALA A 21 8.99 5.24 -24.28
CA ALA A 21 8.47 6.48 -23.71
C ALA A 21 9.67 7.25 -23.14
N ALA A 22 10.42 7.89 -24.02
CA ALA A 22 11.64 8.59 -23.64
C ALA A 22 11.29 9.71 -22.67
N CYS A 23 12.03 9.78 -21.56
CA CYS A 23 11.96 10.93 -20.65
C CYS A 23 12.19 12.23 -21.44
N ALA A 24 11.27 13.18 -21.32
CA ALA A 24 11.37 14.46 -22.03
C ALA A 24 12.53 15.32 -21.51
N TYR A 25 12.93 15.10 -20.26
CA TYR A 25 14.06 15.78 -19.64
C TYR A 25 15.37 15.03 -19.90
N LYS A 26 16.39 15.75 -20.36
CA LYS A 26 17.77 15.22 -20.55
C LYS A 26 18.63 15.68 -19.39
N ASN A 27 18.81 14.79 -18.42
CA ASN A 27 19.58 15.06 -17.22
C ASN A 27 21.08 14.89 -17.47
N THR A 28 21.87 15.90 -17.15
CA THR A 28 23.34 15.88 -17.19
C THR A 28 23.98 15.90 -15.81
N VAL A 29 23.20 16.18 -14.77
CA VAL A 29 23.64 16.23 -13.37
C VAL A 29 23.61 14.81 -12.79
N PRO A 30 24.68 14.33 -12.12
CA PRO A 30 24.62 13.05 -11.43
C PRO A 30 23.52 13.03 -10.36
N VAL A 31 22.58 12.10 -10.45
CA VAL A 31 21.50 11.90 -9.48
C VAL A 31 21.49 10.46 -9.01
N LYS A 32 21.42 10.26 -7.69
CA LYS A 32 21.38 8.94 -7.04
C LYS A 32 20.04 8.74 -6.35
N GLY A 33 19.34 7.65 -6.72
CA GLY A 33 18.10 7.23 -6.08
C GLY A 33 18.29 6.04 -5.13
N TYR A 34 17.47 5.99 -4.06
CA TYR A 34 17.43 4.87 -3.13
C TYR A 34 15.98 4.44 -2.93
N PHE A 35 15.62 3.24 -3.38
CA PHE A 35 14.23 2.81 -3.44
C PHE A 35 14.00 1.43 -2.85
N ALA A 36 12.76 1.15 -2.46
CA ALA A 36 12.36 -0.17 -2.01
C ALA A 36 12.45 -1.19 -3.17
N ALA A 37 12.89 -2.41 -2.88
CA ALA A 37 13.00 -3.47 -3.89
C ALA A 37 11.63 -4.11 -4.22
N PHE A 38 10.62 -3.26 -4.47
CA PHE A 38 9.29 -3.68 -4.94
C PHE A 38 9.20 -3.61 -6.47
N PRO A 39 8.35 -4.42 -7.12
CA PRO A 39 8.23 -4.43 -8.57
C PRO A 39 8.00 -3.05 -9.20
N PHE A 40 7.10 -2.23 -8.64
CA PHE A 40 6.81 -0.93 -9.21
C PHE A 40 7.96 0.08 -9.04
N TRP A 41 8.77 0.01 -7.97
CA TRP A 41 9.96 0.84 -7.81
C TRP A 41 11.08 0.44 -8.78
N LYS A 42 11.16 -0.84 -9.15
CA LYS A 42 12.05 -1.26 -10.23
C LYS A 42 11.64 -0.60 -11.56
N VAL A 43 10.36 -0.61 -11.88
CA VAL A 43 9.82 0.09 -13.07
C VAL A 43 10.11 1.58 -13.01
N ALA A 44 9.85 2.22 -11.88
CA ALA A 44 10.09 3.65 -11.68
C ALA A 44 11.59 4.00 -11.84
N ALA A 45 12.48 3.22 -11.25
CA ALA A 45 13.92 3.43 -11.35
C ALA A 45 14.44 3.29 -12.78
N GLU A 46 14.00 2.28 -13.54
CA GLU A 46 14.36 2.12 -14.95
C GLU A 46 13.83 3.29 -15.81
N ALA A 47 12.61 3.74 -15.56
CA ALA A 47 12.05 4.89 -16.25
C ALA A 47 12.81 6.21 -15.95
N MET A 48 13.25 6.40 -14.72
CA MET A 48 14.11 7.55 -14.35
C MET A 48 15.48 7.50 -15.05
N LYS A 49 16.08 6.32 -15.25
CA LYS A 49 17.35 6.15 -15.98
C LYS A 49 17.27 6.63 -17.44
N GLU A 50 16.09 6.55 -18.04
CA GLU A 50 15.85 7.05 -19.41
C GLU A 50 16.07 8.58 -19.54
N CYS A 51 16.00 9.31 -18.41
CA CYS A 51 16.31 10.74 -18.38
C CYS A 51 17.82 11.05 -18.52
N GLY A 52 18.70 10.07 -18.33
CA GLY A 52 20.18 10.21 -18.35
C GLY A 52 20.73 10.52 -16.97
N ASN A 53 22.02 10.25 -16.80
CA ASN A 53 22.85 10.47 -15.60
C ASN A 53 22.14 10.23 -14.25
N PHE A 54 21.40 9.13 -14.17
CA PHE A 54 20.67 8.68 -12.99
C PHE A 54 21.05 7.25 -12.63
N THR A 55 21.31 7.01 -11.36
CA THR A 55 21.54 5.67 -10.82
C THR A 55 20.58 5.41 -9.68
N ALA A 56 20.17 4.16 -9.51
CA ALA A 56 19.28 3.76 -8.41
C ALA A 56 19.79 2.49 -7.73
N GLU A 57 19.73 2.48 -6.42
CA GLU A 57 19.85 1.30 -5.58
C GLU A 57 18.46 0.85 -5.13
N LEU A 58 18.20 -0.47 -5.20
CA LEU A 58 16.97 -1.11 -4.73
C LEU A 58 17.29 -1.98 -3.52
N ASP A 59 16.71 -1.67 -2.35
CA ASP A 59 17.00 -2.36 -1.10
C ASP A 59 15.71 -2.81 -0.39
N GLN A 60 15.68 -4.06 0.06
CA GLN A 60 14.59 -4.60 0.87
C GLN A 60 14.53 -3.97 2.27
N GLU A 61 15.68 -3.52 2.78
CA GLU A 61 15.83 -2.98 4.13
C GLU A 61 15.76 -1.44 4.18
N ILE A 62 15.33 -0.78 3.11
CA ILE A 62 15.27 0.68 3.02
C ILE A 62 14.49 1.33 4.18
N ARG A 63 13.54 0.61 4.77
CA ARG A 63 12.76 1.13 5.91
C ARG A 63 13.62 1.45 7.13
N SER A 64 14.70 0.69 7.33
CA SER A 64 15.67 0.91 8.43
C SER A 64 16.88 1.75 7.99
N LYS A 65 17.30 1.63 6.73
CA LYS A 65 18.51 2.26 6.20
C LYS A 65 18.29 3.65 5.58
N GLY A 66 17.07 3.98 5.17
CA GLY A 66 16.77 5.21 4.43
C GLY A 66 17.03 6.49 5.24
N ALA A 67 16.60 6.55 6.49
CA ALA A 67 16.80 7.73 7.31
C ALA A 67 18.30 8.00 7.60
N PRO A 68 19.14 7.03 8.00
CA PRO A 68 20.58 7.22 8.12
C PRO A 68 21.24 7.69 6.81
N ALA A 69 20.82 7.14 5.66
CA ALA A 69 21.40 7.51 4.36
C ALA A 69 21.17 8.98 3.97
N PHE A 70 20.03 9.56 4.37
CA PHE A 70 19.73 10.98 4.18
C PHE A 70 20.32 11.91 5.26
N ALA A 71 20.70 11.36 6.41
CA ALA A 71 21.29 12.12 7.51
C ALA A 71 22.77 12.50 7.29
N THR A 72 23.47 11.85 6.35
CA THR A 72 24.87 12.19 6.01
C THR A 72 24.97 13.57 5.35
N ASN A 73 26.14 14.20 5.40
CA ASN A 73 26.39 15.50 4.76
C ASN A 73 27.65 15.46 3.89
N PRO A 74 27.53 15.51 2.54
CA PRO A 74 26.28 15.48 1.79
C PRO A 74 25.52 14.16 1.95
N ALA A 75 24.22 14.15 1.60
CA ALA A 75 23.41 12.94 1.61
C ALA A 75 23.98 11.88 0.65
N LEU A 76 23.88 10.60 1.01
CA LEU A 76 24.36 9.51 0.14
C LEU A 76 23.54 9.38 -1.15
N TYR A 77 22.27 9.77 -1.09
CA TYR A 77 21.32 9.75 -2.21
C TYR A 77 20.58 11.07 -2.29
N ASP A 78 20.22 11.49 -3.50
CA ASP A 78 19.52 12.74 -3.76
C ASP A 78 18.00 12.61 -3.60
N ILE A 79 17.46 11.44 -3.95
CA ILE A 79 16.04 11.10 -3.90
C ILE A 79 15.86 9.70 -3.31
N GLN A 80 14.87 9.51 -2.44
CA GLN A 80 14.56 8.17 -1.91
C GLN A 80 13.08 7.90 -1.78
N TYR A 81 12.76 6.60 -1.77
CA TYR A 81 11.47 6.06 -1.40
C TYR A 81 11.01 6.52 -0.02
N VAL A 82 9.76 6.95 0.05
CA VAL A 82 9.05 7.22 1.29
C VAL A 82 7.62 6.73 1.22
N HIS A 83 7.06 6.40 2.39
CA HIS A 83 5.64 6.16 2.60
C HIS A 83 5.22 6.76 3.94
N ASN A 84 3.94 6.62 4.34
CA ASN A 84 3.41 7.18 5.58
C ASN A 84 4.30 6.98 6.83
N GLY A 85 4.94 5.82 6.97
CA GLY A 85 5.80 5.53 8.12
C GLY A 85 7.24 6.02 7.94
N THR A 86 7.87 5.80 6.78
CA THR A 86 9.29 6.12 6.57
C THR A 86 9.57 7.60 6.40
N ILE A 87 8.58 8.43 6.05
CA ILE A 87 8.74 9.88 6.00
C ILE A 87 8.92 10.49 7.40
N VAL A 88 8.36 9.85 8.43
CA VAL A 88 8.35 10.40 9.80
C VAL A 88 9.74 10.67 10.37
N PRO A 89 10.70 9.72 10.40
CA PRO A 89 12.03 10.00 10.90
C PRO A 89 12.77 11.05 10.06
N LEU A 90 12.52 11.14 8.76
CA LEU A 90 13.12 12.15 7.88
C LEU A 90 12.63 13.56 8.22
N LEU A 91 11.34 13.71 8.53
CA LEU A 91 10.75 14.96 8.99
C LEU A 91 11.30 15.36 10.36
N ALA A 92 11.35 14.43 11.30
CA ALA A 92 11.88 14.66 12.65
C ALA A 92 13.34 15.09 12.63
N GLN A 93 14.17 14.47 11.80
CA GLN A 93 15.59 14.79 11.62
C GLN A 93 15.82 15.97 10.67
N LYS A 94 14.78 16.50 10.02
CA LYS A 94 14.84 17.60 9.05
C LYS A 94 15.80 17.32 7.89
N THR A 95 15.87 16.08 7.41
CA THR A 95 16.78 15.60 6.35
C THR A 95 16.20 15.68 4.95
N ILE A 96 14.89 15.97 4.82
CA ILE A 96 14.23 16.23 3.53
C ILE A 96 13.87 17.70 3.39
N ARG A 97 13.77 18.16 2.14
CA ARG A 97 13.41 19.54 1.81
C ARG A 97 11.95 19.69 1.39
N PRO A 98 11.34 20.87 1.63
CA PRO A 98 10.08 21.24 0.98
C PRO A 98 10.25 21.26 -0.56
N LEU A 99 9.19 20.87 -1.27
CA LEU A 99 9.19 20.74 -2.73
C LEU A 99 8.32 21.81 -3.41
N ASP A 100 7.75 22.75 -2.66
CA ASP A 100 6.79 23.74 -3.16
C ASP A 100 7.30 24.51 -4.39
N ASP A 101 8.55 25.03 -4.32
CA ASP A 101 9.17 25.78 -5.40
C ASP A 101 9.43 24.90 -6.65
N LEU A 102 9.85 23.65 -6.43
CA LEU A 102 10.08 22.70 -7.53
C LEU A 102 8.77 22.25 -8.17
N VAL A 103 7.72 22.05 -7.36
CA VAL A 103 6.37 21.75 -7.85
C VAL A 103 5.82 22.93 -8.65
N ALA A 104 5.98 24.17 -8.19
CA ALA A 104 5.56 25.36 -8.93
C ALA A 104 6.28 25.49 -10.29
N LYS A 105 7.56 25.16 -10.34
CA LYS A 105 8.39 25.24 -11.57
C LYS A 105 8.15 24.08 -12.54
N TYR A 106 8.06 22.86 -12.06
CA TYR A 106 8.17 21.64 -12.87
C TYR A 106 7.06 20.62 -12.60
N GLY A 107 6.14 20.90 -11.67
CA GLY A 107 5.12 19.96 -11.21
C GLY A 107 3.76 20.07 -11.91
N GLN A 108 3.66 20.73 -13.08
CA GLN A 108 2.38 20.98 -13.77
C GLN A 108 1.62 19.71 -14.16
N LYS A 109 2.31 18.58 -14.27
CA LYS A 109 1.74 17.24 -14.55
C LYS A 109 1.31 16.48 -13.30
N LEU A 110 1.65 16.99 -12.11
CA LEU A 110 1.31 16.33 -10.85
C LEU A 110 -0.15 16.61 -10.48
N ARG A 111 -0.85 15.59 -10.03
CA ARG A 111 -2.21 15.69 -9.52
C ARG A 111 -2.21 16.17 -8.07
N PRO A 112 -3.25 16.86 -7.59
CA PRO A 112 -3.34 17.32 -6.20
C PRO A 112 -3.16 16.19 -5.16
N ASN A 113 -3.67 14.98 -5.43
CA ASN A 113 -3.57 13.82 -4.55
C ASN A 113 -2.17 13.18 -4.51
N GLN A 114 -1.24 13.59 -5.37
CA GLN A 114 0.16 13.20 -5.31
C GLN A 114 0.97 14.08 -4.34
N LEU A 115 0.48 15.27 -3.99
CA LEU A 115 1.21 16.26 -3.20
C LEU A 115 1.03 15.97 -1.70
N ILE A 116 2.01 15.30 -1.10
CA ILE A 116 1.98 14.97 0.32
C ILE A 116 2.43 16.18 1.15
N LYS A 117 1.46 16.78 1.83
CA LYS A 117 1.69 17.98 2.64
C LYS A 117 1.88 17.62 4.13
N VAL A 118 2.90 18.23 4.73
CA VAL A 118 3.14 18.20 6.17
C VAL A 118 3.37 19.64 6.61
N ASP A 119 2.66 20.10 7.62
CA ASP A 119 2.70 21.48 8.12
C ASP A 119 2.54 22.53 7.01
N GLY A 120 1.63 22.24 6.07
CA GLY A 120 1.31 23.13 4.94
C GLY A 120 2.32 23.12 3.78
N LYS A 121 3.46 22.41 3.88
CA LYS A 121 4.50 22.29 2.85
C LYS A 121 4.45 20.93 2.16
N ILE A 122 4.72 20.90 0.87
CA ILE A 122 4.84 19.66 0.08
C ILE A 122 6.17 19.01 0.44
N MET A 123 6.14 17.86 1.14
CA MET A 123 7.34 17.17 1.63
C MET A 123 7.67 15.90 0.83
N ALA A 124 6.71 15.37 0.07
CA ALA A 124 6.90 14.20 -0.80
C ALA A 124 5.92 14.22 -1.96
N ILE A 125 6.22 13.45 -3.01
CA ILE A 125 5.33 13.19 -4.13
C ILE A 125 4.97 11.72 -4.13
N ALA A 126 3.68 11.42 -4.00
CA ALA A 126 3.16 10.06 -4.05
C ALA A 126 2.97 9.60 -5.51
N LEU A 127 3.20 8.31 -5.76
CA LEU A 127 3.07 7.67 -7.07
C LEU A 127 2.00 6.60 -7.09
N ALA A 128 1.86 5.88 -6.00
CA ALA A 128 0.94 4.76 -5.88
C ALA A 128 0.33 4.72 -4.48
N VAL A 129 -0.76 3.97 -4.35
CA VAL A 129 -1.41 3.69 -3.08
C VAL A 129 -1.47 2.19 -2.85
N ASN A 130 -1.49 1.78 -1.60
CA ASN A 130 -1.72 0.41 -1.21
C ASN A 130 -2.69 0.36 -0.02
N MET A 131 -3.63 -0.57 -0.09
CA MET A 131 -4.67 -0.76 0.91
C MET A 131 -5.25 -2.15 0.82
N GLN A 132 -6.06 -2.50 1.80
CA GLN A 132 -6.94 -3.66 1.72
C GLN A 132 -8.31 -3.21 1.20
N TYR A 133 -8.95 -4.05 0.37
CA TYR A 133 -10.33 -3.88 -0.10
C TYR A 133 -10.96 -5.24 -0.34
N LEU A 134 -12.26 -5.29 -0.59
CA LEU A 134 -12.97 -6.55 -0.75
C LEU A 134 -12.57 -7.23 -2.07
N GLN A 135 -12.03 -8.45 -1.97
CA GLN A 135 -11.75 -9.35 -3.10
C GLN A 135 -12.53 -10.65 -2.86
N TYR A 136 -13.25 -11.12 -3.87
CA TYR A 136 -14.17 -12.25 -3.70
C TYR A 136 -14.31 -13.12 -4.94
N ARG A 137 -14.64 -14.37 -4.74
CA ARG A 137 -15.00 -15.37 -5.75
C ARG A 137 -16.39 -15.06 -6.29
N LYS A 138 -16.45 -14.34 -7.41
CA LYS A 138 -17.71 -13.95 -8.06
C LYS A 138 -18.59 -15.16 -8.38
N ASP A 139 -18.00 -16.25 -8.87
CA ASP A 139 -18.69 -17.50 -9.19
C ASP A 139 -19.38 -18.13 -7.97
N ILE A 140 -18.79 -18.05 -6.78
CA ILE A 140 -19.40 -18.53 -5.53
C ILE A 140 -20.52 -17.60 -5.08
N PHE A 141 -20.30 -16.28 -5.13
CA PHE A 141 -21.29 -15.29 -4.74
C PHE A 141 -22.54 -15.38 -5.62
N ASP A 142 -22.36 -15.46 -6.94
CA ASP A 142 -23.44 -15.63 -7.91
C ASP A 142 -24.21 -16.94 -7.66
N LYS A 143 -23.50 -18.06 -7.52
CA LYS A 143 -24.09 -19.39 -7.27
C LYS A 143 -24.96 -19.43 -6.01
N LEU A 144 -24.52 -18.75 -4.96
CA LEU A 144 -25.22 -18.75 -3.66
C LEU A 144 -26.19 -17.59 -3.52
N GLY A 145 -26.29 -16.68 -4.51
CA GLY A 145 -27.12 -15.47 -4.42
C GLY A 145 -26.70 -14.59 -3.24
N ILE A 146 -25.39 -14.35 -3.09
CA ILE A 146 -24.83 -13.48 -2.05
C ILE A 146 -24.60 -12.09 -2.68
N ALA A 147 -25.24 -11.07 -2.11
CA ALA A 147 -24.93 -9.69 -2.47
C ALA A 147 -23.53 -9.30 -2.00
N VAL A 148 -22.85 -8.40 -2.73
CA VAL A 148 -21.53 -7.90 -2.34
C VAL A 148 -21.61 -7.14 -1.02
N PRO A 149 -20.91 -7.60 0.05
CA PRO A 149 -20.98 -6.98 1.38
C PRO A 149 -20.55 -5.52 1.37
N GLN A 150 -21.35 -4.64 1.94
CA GLN A 150 -21.06 -3.21 2.13
C GLN A 150 -20.63 -2.89 3.57
N THR A 151 -20.91 -3.80 4.50
CA THR A 151 -20.59 -3.67 5.93
C THR A 151 -19.97 -4.96 6.46
N TYR A 152 -19.28 -4.87 7.60
CA TYR A 152 -18.70 -6.04 8.24
C TYR A 152 -19.78 -7.00 8.80
N ASP A 153 -20.98 -6.51 9.15
CA ASP A 153 -22.09 -7.39 9.50
C ASP A 153 -22.55 -8.21 8.28
N GLU A 154 -22.57 -7.61 7.09
CA GLU A 154 -22.84 -8.32 5.84
C GLU A 154 -21.69 -9.27 5.45
N VAL A 155 -20.43 -8.95 5.78
CA VAL A 155 -19.27 -9.86 5.66
C VAL A 155 -19.52 -11.12 6.50
N LEU A 156 -19.94 -10.98 7.77
CA LEU A 156 -20.25 -12.11 8.64
C LEU A 156 -21.41 -12.94 8.09
N ALA A 157 -22.48 -12.31 7.60
CA ALA A 157 -23.62 -12.99 7.00
C ALA A 157 -23.25 -13.78 5.73
N ALA A 158 -22.41 -13.19 4.87
CA ALA A 158 -21.86 -13.87 3.69
C ALA A 158 -20.98 -15.07 4.08
N ALA A 159 -20.10 -14.89 5.06
CA ALA A 159 -19.23 -15.95 5.57
C ALA A 159 -20.04 -17.14 6.13
N GLU A 160 -21.07 -16.86 6.92
CA GLU A 160 -21.96 -17.89 7.46
C GLU A 160 -22.70 -18.67 6.35
N LYS A 161 -23.22 -17.96 5.33
CA LYS A 161 -23.90 -18.59 4.18
C LYS A 161 -22.96 -19.49 3.40
N ILE A 162 -21.71 -19.07 3.16
CA ILE A 162 -20.68 -19.84 2.47
C ILE A 162 -20.26 -21.06 3.31
N LYS A 163 -20.09 -20.89 4.63
CA LYS A 163 -19.77 -21.98 5.57
C LYS A 163 -20.83 -23.07 5.53
N ASN A 164 -22.11 -22.69 5.58
CA ASN A 164 -23.23 -23.62 5.53
C ASN A 164 -23.33 -24.34 4.18
N ALA A 165 -22.97 -23.67 3.08
CA ALA A 165 -22.96 -24.25 1.74
C ALA A 165 -21.77 -25.21 1.49
N LYS A 166 -20.72 -25.18 2.32
CA LYS A 166 -19.52 -26.05 2.25
C LYS A 166 -18.84 -26.05 0.87
N VAL A 167 -18.84 -24.90 0.19
CA VAL A 167 -18.28 -24.78 -1.18
C VAL A 167 -16.78 -24.48 -1.20
N VAL A 168 -16.19 -24.08 -0.07
CA VAL A 168 -14.76 -23.88 0.15
C VAL A 168 -14.38 -24.39 1.53
N GLN A 169 -13.07 -24.53 1.76
CA GLN A 169 -12.55 -25.01 3.05
C GLN A 169 -12.80 -24.00 4.18
N TYR A 170 -12.52 -22.73 3.91
CA TYR A 170 -12.76 -21.61 4.83
C TYR A 170 -13.51 -20.50 4.09
N PRO A 171 -14.58 -19.94 4.68
CA PRO A 171 -15.34 -18.88 4.01
C PRO A 171 -14.53 -17.62 3.73
N PHE A 172 -13.74 -17.18 4.71
CA PHE A 172 -13.07 -15.88 4.73
C PHE A 172 -11.55 -16.04 4.95
N GLY A 173 -10.76 -15.14 4.39
CA GLY A 173 -9.33 -15.00 4.67
C GLY A 173 -9.03 -13.67 5.33
N ALA A 174 -8.09 -13.65 6.28
CA ALA A 174 -7.59 -12.41 6.91
C ALA A 174 -6.09 -12.52 7.19
N THR A 175 -5.39 -11.37 7.18
CA THR A 175 -3.95 -11.32 7.42
C THR A 175 -3.66 -11.18 8.93
N TYR A 176 -4.04 -12.18 9.72
CA TYR A 176 -3.94 -12.14 11.18
C TYR A 176 -2.63 -12.67 11.75
N LYS A 177 -1.57 -12.79 10.93
CA LYS A 177 -0.26 -13.17 11.46
C LYS A 177 0.10 -12.29 12.65
N SER A 178 0.61 -12.95 13.71
CA SER A 178 0.94 -12.33 15.01
C SER A 178 2.18 -11.43 14.91
N ASP A 179 2.06 -10.39 14.09
CA ASP A 179 3.03 -9.32 13.87
C ASP A 179 2.29 -8.05 13.42
N TRP A 180 2.92 -7.20 12.62
CA TRP A 180 2.30 -6.00 12.08
C TRP A 180 1.03 -6.26 11.23
N ASN A 181 0.87 -7.48 10.69
CA ASN A 181 -0.30 -7.83 9.86
C ASN A 181 -1.60 -7.73 10.67
N ILE A 182 -1.69 -8.39 11.83
CA ILE A 182 -2.89 -8.33 12.68
C ILE A 182 -3.16 -6.89 13.18
N GLY A 183 -2.08 -6.11 13.36
CA GLY A 183 -2.17 -4.71 13.74
C GLY A 183 -2.85 -3.85 12.68
N ILE A 184 -2.60 -4.12 11.40
CA ILE A 184 -3.27 -3.40 10.29
C ILE A 184 -4.76 -3.69 10.28
N ASP A 185 -5.17 -4.97 10.41
CA ASP A 185 -6.59 -5.35 10.43
C ASP A 185 -7.32 -4.71 11.63
N PHE A 186 -6.69 -4.65 12.81
CA PHE A 186 -7.23 -3.91 13.95
C PHE A 186 -7.37 -2.41 13.64
N ASN A 187 -6.32 -1.79 13.11
CA ASN A 187 -6.31 -0.36 12.78
C ASN A 187 -7.40 0.01 11.76
N ASN A 188 -7.63 -0.84 10.78
CA ASN A 188 -8.67 -0.66 9.77
C ASN A 188 -10.06 -0.64 10.40
N LEU A 189 -10.37 -1.62 11.23
CA LEU A 189 -11.63 -1.69 11.96
C LEU A 189 -11.77 -0.54 12.96
N PHE A 190 -10.71 -0.25 13.72
CA PHE A 190 -10.70 0.84 14.69
C PHE A 190 -11.03 2.19 14.05
N ALA A 191 -10.38 2.52 12.92
CA ALA A 191 -10.69 3.72 12.15
C ALA A 191 -12.12 3.69 11.60
N GLY A 192 -12.58 2.54 11.10
CA GLY A 192 -13.94 2.35 10.59
C GLY A 192 -15.03 2.55 11.64
N TYR A 193 -14.74 2.24 12.92
CA TYR A 193 -15.62 2.54 14.06
C TYR A 193 -15.45 3.98 14.60
N GLY A 194 -14.66 4.83 13.91
CA GLY A 194 -14.43 6.22 14.32
C GLY A 194 -13.44 6.37 15.48
N GLY A 195 -12.55 5.40 15.64
CA GLY A 195 -11.54 5.40 16.71
C GLY A 195 -10.54 6.54 16.58
N VAL A 196 -10.19 7.14 17.71
CA VAL A 196 -9.16 8.18 17.85
C VAL A 196 -7.96 7.54 18.56
N TYR A 197 -6.78 7.61 17.96
CA TYR A 197 -5.58 6.95 18.49
C TYR A 197 -5.00 7.68 19.69
N VAL A 198 -4.85 8.99 19.58
CA VAL A 198 -4.27 9.86 20.62
C VAL A 198 -5.03 11.18 20.67
N ASP A 199 -4.96 11.87 21.83
CA ASP A 199 -5.41 13.25 21.94
C ASP A 199 -4.34 14.26 21.46
N ALA A 200 -4.62 15.56 21.60
CA ALA A 200 -3.72 16.64 21.19
C ALA A 200 -2.36 16.62 21.92
N ASP A 201 -2.31 16.03 23.12
CA ASP A 201 -1.10 15.87 23.94
C ASP A 201 -0.41 14.52 23.73
N ASN A 202 -0.79 13.77 22.68
CA ASN A 202 -0.34 12.41 22.36
C ASN A 202 -0.70 11.33 23.40
N ASN A 203 -1.64 11.58 24.31
CA ASN A 203 -2.11 10.53 25.21
C ASN A 203 -2.97 9.52 24.43
N PRO A 204 -2.80 8.20 24.64
CA PRO A 204 -3.53 7.20 23.91
C PRO A 204 -5.03 7.20 24.26
N LYS A 205 -5.87 6.96 23.25
CA LYS A 205 -7.35 6.89 23.31
C LYS A 205 -7.89 5.62 22.70
N ILE A 206 -7.07 4.56 22.63
CA ILE A 206 -7.47 3.28 22.00
C ILE A 206 -8.43 2.50 22.88
N ASN A 207 -8.30 2.59 24.19
CA ASN A 207 -9.26 1.99 25.13
C ASN A 207 -10.59 2.76 25.11
N SER A 208 -11.39 2.45 24.12
CA SER A 208 -12.62 3.13 23.76
C SER A 208 -13.64 2.14 23.23
N GLU A 209 -14.90 2.57 23.06
CA GLU A 209 -15.95 1.78 22.43
C GLU A 209 -15.54 1.32 21.02
N ALA A 210 -14.87 2.18 20.22
CA ALA A 210 -14.36 1.82 18.91
C ALA A 210 -13.31 0.69 18.99
N GLY A 211 -12.42 0.74 19.97
CA GLY A 211 -11.43 -0.31 20.23
C GLY A 211 -12.07 -1.64 20.60
N ILE A 212 -13.06 -1.62 21.49
CA ILE A 212 -13.81 -2.83 21.88
C ILE A 212 -14.50 -3.43 20.66
N LYS A 213 -15.25 -2.64 19.89
CA LYS A 213 -15.96 -3.11 18.68
C LYS A 213 -15.01 -3.67 17.62
N ALA A 214 -13.82 -3.05 17.44
CA ALA A 214 -12.80 -3.54 16.52
C ALA A 214 -12.33 -4.94 16.93
N LEU A 215 -11.96 -5.13 18.19
CA LEU A 215 -11.54 -6.43 18.72
C LEU A 215 -12.66 -7.48 18.60
N GLU A 216 -13.90 -7.14 18.99
CA GLU A 216 -15.04 -8.05 18.90
C GLU A 216 -15.32 -8.49 17.46
N MET A 217 -15.23 -7.57 16.48
CA MET A 217 -15.40 -7.92 15.07
C MET A 217 -14.29 -8.87 14.61
N MET A 218 -13.03 -8.58 14.96
CA MET A 218 -11.92 -9.48 14.67
C MET A 218 -12.16 -10.87 15.25
N LYS A 219 -12.62 -10.96 16.49
CA LYS A 219 -12.91 -12.24 17.15
C LYS A 219 -14.06 -12.99 16.45
N LYS A 220 -15.14 -12.31 16.05
CA LYS A 220 -16.24 -12.94 15.29
C LYS A 220 -15.75 -13.50 13.95
N LEU A 221 -14.88 -12.79 13.26
CA LEU A 221 -14.30 -13.24 11.98
C LEU A 221 -13.47 -14.52 12.13
N THR A 222 -12.80 -14.77 13.27
CA THR A 222 -11.98 -15.98 13.46
C THR A 222 -12.76 -17.29 13.28
N ALA A 223 -14.09 -17.29 13.46
CA ALA A 223 -14.95 -18.46 13.24
C ALA A 223 -15.04 -18.93 11.77
N TYR A 224 -14.53 -18.10 10.84
CA TYR A 224 -14.61 -18.31 9.38
C TYR A 224 -13.23 -18.41 8.74
N LEU A 225 -12.14 -18.25 9.51
CA LEU A 225 -10.76 -18.31 9.05
C LEU A 225 -10.21 -19.74 9.14
N ASP A 226 -9.07 -19.93 8.48
CA ASP A 226 -8.18 -21.07 8.73
C ASP A 226 -7.77 -21.08 10.21
N PRO A 227 -7.78 -22.23 10.90
CA PRO A 227 -7.35 -22.34 12.30
C PRO A 227 -5.93 -21.80 12.55
N GLU A 228 -5.06 -21.80 11.53
CA GLU A 228 -3.70 -21.26 11.60
C GLU A 228 -3.63 -19.74 11.32
N TYR A 229 -4.73 -19.01 11.47
CA TYR A 229 -4.84 -17.59 11.14
C TYR A 229 -3.75 -16.71 11.78
N LEU A 230 -3.17 -17.09 12.92
CA LEU A 230 -2.07 -16.33 13.54
C LEU A 230 -0.72 -16.51 12.84
N THR A 231 -0.65 -17.34 11.82
CA THR A 231 0.51 -17.45 10.91
C THR A 231 0.22 -16.83 9.54
N ALA A 232 -1.04 -16.45 9.28
CA ALA A 232 -1.53 -15.99 7.98
C ALA A 232 -1.06 -14.56 7.67
N ASP A 233 -0.02 -14.43 6.89
CA ASP A 233 0.40 -13.18 6.24
C ASP A 233 -0.25 -13.03 4.84
N ALA A 234 0.12 -11.97 4.13
CA ALA A 234 -0.42 -11.72 2.80
C ALA A 234 -0.09 -12.83 1.78
N THR A 235 1.04 -13.53 1.92
CA THR A 235 1.40 -14.64 1.03
C THR A 235 0.54 -15.86 1.30
N PHE A 236 0.30 -16.15 2.56
CA PHE A 236 -0.59 -17.25 2.97
C PHE A 236 -2.03 -17.05 2.44
N VAL A 237 -2.61 -15.86 2.66
CA VAL A 237 -3.97 -15.56 2.16
C VAL A 237 -4.05 -15.57 0.63
N GLN A 238 -3.02 -15.05 -0.07
CA GLN A 238 -2.91 -15.15 -1.52
C GLN A 238 -2.96 -16.61 -1.98
N GLN A 239 -2.17 -17.49 -1.35
CA GLN A 239 -2.14 -18.91 -1.69
C GLN A 239 -3.47 -19.60 -1.40
N GLN A 240 -4.17 -19.23 -0.33
CA GLN A 240 -5.52 -19.74 -0.04
C GLN A 240 -6.51 -19.40 -1.17
N PHE A 241 -6.49 -18.18 -1.70
CA PHE A 241 -7.27 -17.82 -2.88
C PHE A 241 -6.85 -18.65 -4.10
N GLN A 242 -5.56 -18.64 -4.42
CA GLN A 242 -5.02 -19.34 -5.60
C GLN A 242 -5.35 -20.83 -5.61
N GLN A 243 -5.45 -21.44 -4.43
CA GLN A 243 -5.80 -22.85 -4.22
C GLN A 243 -7.30 -23.12 -4.02
N GLU A 244 -8.17 -22.12 -4.21
CA GLU A 244 -9.64 -22.21 -4.01
C GLU A 244 -10.07 -22.57 -2.58
N LYS A 245 -9.24 -22.32 -1.59
CA LYS A 245 -9.53 -22.63 -0.18
C LYS A 245 -10.44 -21.62 0.49
N ILE A 246 -10.44 -20.35 0.05
CA ILE A 246 -11.27 -19.27 0.59
C ILE A 246 -12.13 -18.63 -0.51
N ALA A 247 -13.25 -18.06 -0.10
CA ALA A 247 -14.19 -17.42 -1.01
C ALA A 247 -14.00 -15.90 -1.12
N PHE A 248 -13.62 -15.23 -0.04
CA PHE A 248 -13.42 -13.78 -0.04
C PHE A 248 -12.53 -13.31 1.11
N SER A 249 -12.05 -12.07 1.00
CA SER A 249 -11.17 -11.43 1.98
C SER A 249 -11.20 -9.91 1.79
N VAL A 250 -10.97 -9.15 2.85
CA VAL A 250 -10.53 -7.75 2.74
C VAL A 250 -9.00 -7.80 2.63
N PHE A 251 -8.50 -7.65 1.41
CA PHE A 251 -7.16 -8.08 1.06
C PHE A 251 -6.35 -7.04 0.27
N TRP A 252 -5.03 -7.16 0.29
CA TRP A 252 -4.10 -6.17 -0.24
C TRP A 252 -4.20 -5.96 -1.75
N ALA A 253 -4.29 -4.69 -2.17
CA ALA A 253 -4.26 -4.25 -3.57
C ALA A 253 -3.03 -4.78 -4.33
N SER A 254 -1.87 -4.75 -3.70
CA SER A 254 -0.60 -5.21 -4.27
C SER A 254 -0.55 -6.71 -4.57
N ARG A 255 -1.55 -7.49 -4.18
CA ARG A 255 -1.66 -8.94 -4.42
C ARG A 255 -2.71 -9.31 -5.46
N ALA A 256 -3.57 -8.35 -5.86
CA ALA A 256 -4.70 -8.63 -6.74
C ALA A 256 -4.29 -9.24 -8.09
N ALA A 257 -3.23 -8.72 -8.72
CA ALA A 257 -2.73 -9.23 -9.99
C ALA A 257 -2.25 -10.70 -9.90
N ASN A 258 -1.74 -11.14 -8.74
CA ASN A 258 -1.26 -12.52 -8.56
C ASN A 258 -2.40 -13.54 -8.58
N LEU A 259 -3.63 -13.12 -8.25
CA LEU A 259 -4.80 -14.01 -8.30
C LEU A 259 -5.23 -14.31 -9.74
N GLU A 260 -4.86 -13.46 -10.69
CA GLU A 260 -5.12 -13.62 -12.12
C GLU A 260 -3.91 -14.23 -12.88
N ASN A 261 -2.86 -14.69 -12.18
CA ASN A 261 -1.73 -15.36 -12.79
C ASN A 261 -2.06 -16.84 -13.15
N PRO A 262 -2.21 -17.21 -14.43
CA PRO A 262 -2.63 -18.57 -14.82
C PRO A 262 -1.60 -19.65 -14.52
N LYS A 263 -0.36 -19.30 -14.19
CA LYS A 263 0.69 -20.27 -13.82
C LYS A 263 0.60 -20.72 -12.37
N GLU A 264 -0.06 -19.92 -11.50
CA GLU A 264 -0.06 -20.12 -10.05
C GLU A 264 -1.47 -20.20 -9.46
N SER A 265 -2.48 -19.71 -10.18
CA SER A 265 -3.82 -19.50 -9.65
C SER A 265 -4.88 -20.35 -10.34
N LYS A 266 -5.69 -21.05 -9.55
CA LYS A 266 -6.89 -21.79 -10.00
C LYS A 266 -8.14 -20.91 -10.08
N VAL A 267 -8.04 -19.65 -9.61
CA VAL A 267 -9.17 -18.71 -9.55
C VAL A 267 -9.16 -17.64 -10.64
N VAL A 268 -8.30 -17.79 -11.64
CA VAL A 268 -8.24 -16.91 -12.82
C VAL A 268 -9.62 -16.75 -13.46
N GLY A 269 -10.03 -15.52 -13.68
CA GLY A 269 -11.35 -15.17 -14.24
C GLY A 269 -12.56 -15.45 -13.34
N LYS A 270 -12.34 -15.91 -12.10
CA LYS A 270 -13.39 -16.17 -11.11
C LYS A 270 -13.48 -15.09 -10.03
N MET A 271 -12.50 -14.18 -10.00
CA MET A 271 -12.39 -13.14 -8.98
C MET A 271 -13.12 -11.86 -9.40
N ALA A 272 -13.59 -11.13 -8.39
CA ALA A 272 -14.06 -9.75 -8.53
C ALA A 272 -13.62 -8.93 -7.32
N SER A 273 -13.73 -7.62 -7.43
CA SER A 273 -13.39 -6.69 -6.37
C SER A 273 -14.53 -5.71 -6.10
N ALA A 274 -14.54 -5.15 -4.90
CA ALA A 274 -15.43 -4.07 -4.50
C ALA A 274 -14.74 -3.18 -3.45
N ALA A 275 -15.35 -2.04 -3.13
CA ALA A 275 -14.88 -1.19 -2.05
C ALA A 275 -14.76 -1.96 -0.73
N ALA A 276 -13.81 -1.55 0.12
CA ALA A 276 -13.69 -2.10 1.47
C ALA A 276 -15.01 -1.91 2.25
N PRO A 277 -15.47 -2.95 2.99
CA PRO A 277 -16.66 -2.85 3.79
C PRO A 277 -16.54 -1.77 4.88
N ARG A 278 -17.65 -1.14 5.23
CA ARG A 278 -17.74 -0.21 6.36
C ARG A 278 -17.90 -0.95 7.67
N ALA A 279 -17.33 -0.42 8.74
CA ALA A 279 -17.58 -0.97 10.08
C ALA A 279 -19.01 -0.68 10.58
N VAL A 280 -19.57 0.47 10.16
CA VAL A 280 -20.95 0.88 10.46
C VAL A 280 -21.63 1.37 9.17
N LYS A 281 -22.93 1.14 9.07
CA LYS A 281 -23.74 1.61 7.92
C LYS A 281 -23.66 3.14 7.84
N GLY A 282 -23.35 3.66 6.64
CA GLY A 282 -23.20 5.11 6.40
C GLY A 282 -21.86 5.71 6.85
N GLY A 283 -20.99 4.92 7.50
CA GLY A 283 -19.63 5.33 7.83
C GLY A 283 -18.68 5.32 6.63
N VAL A 284 -17.40 5.59 6.88
CA VAL A 284 -16.33 5.44 5.89
C VAL A 284 -15.92 3.98 5.74
N PRO A 285 -15.29 3.56 4.63
CA PRO A 285 -14.68 2.24 4.51
C PRO A 285 -13.75 1.94 5.69
N ALA A 286 -13.87 0.75 6.28
CA ALA A 286 -13.04 0.33 7.41
C ALA A 286 -11.67 -0.12 6.92
N VAL A 287 -10.91 0.84 6.41
CA VAL A 287 -9.55 0.67 5.92
C VAL A 287 -8.82 2.00 6.00
N GLN A 288 -7.52 1.93 6.21
CA GLN A 288 -6.62 3.06 6.04
C GLN A 288 -5.68 2.75 4.88
N TYR A 289 -5.59 3.67 3.89
CA TYR A 289 -4.64 3.46 2.81
C TYR A 289 -3.30 4.14 3.07
N SER A 290 -2.24 3.51 2.60
CA SER A 290 -0.90 4.09 2.54
C SER A 290 -0.63 4.59 1.13
N TRP A 291 0.25 5.58 1.04
CA TRP A 291 0.83 6.01 -0.22
C TRP A 291 2.30 5.63 -0.27
N ASP A 292 2.78 5.36 -1.46
CA ASP A 292 4.19 5.13 -1.78
C ASP A 292 4.65 6.24 -2.72
N GLY A 293 5.76 6.88 -2.40
CA GLY A 293 6.28 8.04 -3.12
C GLY A 293 7.76 8.27 -2.88
N TRP A 294 8.21 9.47 -3.18
CA TRP A 294 9.60 9.88 -3.01
C TRP A 294 9.73 11.25 -2.36
N ALA A 295 10.85 11.45 -1.68
CA ALA A 295 11.28 12.72 -1.11
C ALA A 295 12.71 13.03 -1.56
N ILE A 296 13.10 14.31 -1.49
CA ILE A 296 14.43 14.81 -1.88
C ILE A 296 15.20 15.22 -0.63
N ALA A 297 16.47 14.84 -0.58
CA ALA A 297 17.38 15.20 0.51
C ALA A 297 17.53 16.72 0.62
N LYS A 298 17.67 17.21 1.86
CA LYS A 298 17.89 18.63 2.14
C LYS A 298 19.37 19.04 1.94
N ASN A 299 20.29 18.19 2.32
CA ASN A 299 21.74 18.42 2.36
C ASN A 299 22.44 18.02 1.05
N ILE A 300 21.83 18.41 -0.08
CA ILE A 300 22.38 18.38 -1.44
C ILE A 300 22.27 19.79 -2.05
N THR A 301 22.95 20.02 -3.16
CA THR A 301 22.85 21.32 -3.86
C THR A 301 21.48 21.52 -4.50
N ASP A 302 21.08 22.78 -4.73
CA ASP A 302 19.83 23.09 -5.41
C ASP A 302 19.80 22.54 -6.85
N THR A 303 20.93 22.53 -7.53
CA THR A 303 21.08 21.94 -8.87
C THR A 303 20.80 20.42 -8.85
N GLN A 304 21.32 19.70 -7.86
CA GLN A 304 21.02 18.26 -7.68
C GLN A 304 19.54 18.03 -7.33
N ALA A 305 19.00 18.87 -6.46
CA ALA A 305 17.58 18.76 -6.06
C ALA A 305 16.63 19.01 -7.24
N GLU A 306 16.92 20.03 -8.08
CA GLU A 306 16.16 20.29 -9.31
C GLU A 306 16.27 19.11 -10.29
N ALA A 307 17.49 18.60 -10.50
CA ALA A 307 17.70 17.45 -11.38
C ALA A 307 16.96 16.20 -10.88
N ALA A 308 17.04 15.89 -9.57
CA ALA A 308 16.36 14.76 -8.96
C ALA A 308 14.83 14.88 -9.10
N PHE A 309 14.27 16.07 -8.86
CA PHE A 309 12.85 16.33 -9.03
C PHE A 309 12.39 16.10 -10.47
N ARG A 310 13.11 16.70 -11.44
CA ARG A 310 12.77 16.59 -12.86
C ARG A 310 12.92 15.16 -13.40
N VAL A 311 13.97 14.44 -13.00
CA VAL A 311 14.14 13.02 -13.33
C VAL A 311 12.95 12.20 -12.83
N ALA A 312 12.48 12.43 -11.60
CA ALA A 312 11.37 11.69 -11.05
C ALA A 312 10.03 12.03 -11.74
N VAL A 313 9.73 13.32 -11.96
CA VAL A 313 8.45 13.76 -12.55
C VAL A 313 8.36 13.43 -14.04
N GLU A 314 9.45 13.61 -14.80
CA GLU A 314 9.47 13.36 -16.25
C GLU A 314 9.73 11.88 -16.58
N GLY A 315 10.48 11.17 -15.72
CA GLY A 315 10.73 9.73 -15.89
C GLY A 315 9.48 8.91 -15.66
N ILE A 316 8.73 9.19 -14.59
CA ILE A 316 7.51 8.46 -14.24
C ILE A 316 6.31 9.18 -14.84
N ASN A 317 6.08 8.99 -16.12
CA ASN A 317 5.03 9.65 -16.90
C ASN A 317 3.89 8.67 -17.26
N ALA A 318 2.83 9.22 -17.89
CA ALA A 318 1.63 8.47 -18.25
C ALA A 318 1.90 7.24 -19.16
N GLU A 319 2.91 7.30 -20.03
CA GLU A 319 3.24 6.17 -20.92
C GLU A 319 3.92 5.03 -20.14
N VAL A 320 4.76 5.35 -19.16
CA VAL A 320 5.35 4.36 -18.25
C VAL A 320 4.26 3.67 -17.45
N VAL A 321 3.31 4.44 -16.91
CA VAL A 321 2.18 3.91 -16.14
C VAL A 321 1.29 3.02 -17.01
N LYS A 322 0.92 3.43 -18.22
CA LYS A 322 0.12 2.61 -19.16
C LYS A 322 0.77 1.27 -19.47
N LYS A 323 2.09 1.26 -19.71
CA LYS A 323 2.86 0.04 -20.00
C LYS A 323 2.97 -0.89 -18.80
N ASN A 324 2.90 -0.35 -17.59
CA ASN A 324 3.09 -1.06 -16.32
C ASN A 324 1.86 -0.93 -15.42
N ASN A 325 0.69 -0.93 -16.02
CA ASN A 325 -0.59 -0.62 -15.37
C ASN A 325 -0.86 -1.49 -14.12
N ASP A 326 -0.52 -2.78 -14.18
CA ASP A 326 -0.93 -3.76 -13.18
C ASP A 326 0.09 -3.96 -12.05
N VAL A 327 1.24 -3.25 -12.09
CA VAL A 327 2.28 -3.42 -11.04
C VAL A 327 1.98 -2.66 -9.76
N ALA A 328 1.07 -1.68 -9.80
CA ALA A 328 0.62 -0.91 -8.63
C ALA A 328 -0.75 -0.27 -8.87
N VAL A 329 -1.39 0.19 -7.81
CA VAL A 329 -2.52 1.13 -7.93
C VAL A 329 -1.92 2.54 -8.04
N TRP A 330 -1.66 2.95 -9.27
CA TRP A 330 -1.04 4.23 -9.55
C TRP A 330 -2.01 5.40 -9.33
N ILE A 331 -1.48 6.51 -8.85
CA ILE A 331 -2.21 7.81 -8.79
C ILE A 331 -1.62 8.82 -9.77
N VAL A 332 -0.81 8.36 -10.71
CA VAL A 332 -0.21 9.10 -11.82
C VAL A 332 -1.12 9.01 -13.05
N ASP A 333 -1.08 10.02 -13.92
CA ASP A 333 -1.83 10.01 -15.18
C ASP A 333 -1.50 8.78 -16.04
N GLY A 334 -2.49 8.33 -16.79
CA GLY A 334 -2.36 7.14 -17.65
C GLY A 334 -2.78 5.83 -17.00
N TYR A 335 -2.97 5.79 -15.68
CA TYR A 335 -3.49 4.62 -14.99
C TYR A 335 -4.93 4.31 -15.39
N LYS A 336 -5.19 3.05 -15.67
CA LYS A 336 -6.53 2.50 -15.89
C LYS A 336 -6.67 1.29 -14.99
N PRO A 337 -7.46 1.37 -13.91
CA PRO A 337 -7.62 0.23 -13.00
C PRO A 337 -8.14 -0.99 -13.75
N SER A 338 -7.53 -2.14 -13.51
CA SER A 338 -8.12 -3.42 -13.92
C SER A 338 -9.38 -3.68 -13.11
N ALA A 339 -10.23 -4.60 -13.55
CA ALA A 339 -11.43 -4.99 -12.78
C ALA A 339 -11.09 -5.38 -11.33
N MET A 340 -9.91 -6.00 -11.13
CA MET A 340 -9.43 -6.36 -9.79
C MET A 340 -8.92 -5.16 -8.98
N ALA A 341 -8.43 -4.11 -9.60
CA ALA A 341 -7.96 -2.91 -8.92
C ALA A 341 -9.07 -1.86 -8.68
N GLN A 342 -10.23 -2.02 -9.32
CA GLN A 342 -11.34 -1.08 -9.20
C GLN A 342 -11.81 -0.91 -7.75
N GLY A 343 -11.85 -1.99 -6.98
CA GLY A 343 -12.21 -1.95 -5.56
C GLY A 343 -11.35 -1.02 -4.71
N ALA A 344 -10.06 -0.84 -5.07
CA ALA A 344 -9.19 0.14 -4.40
C ALA A 344 -9.62 1.57 -4.70
N ILE A 345 -9.94 1.87 -5.97
CA ILE A 345 -10.42 3.20 -6.39
C ILE A 345 -11.75 3.52 -5.71
N ASP A 346 -12.71 2.59 -5.78
CA ASP A 346 -14.02 2.74 -5.14
C ASP A 346 -13.88 2.96 -3.62
N THR A 347 -12.89 2.32 -3.00
CA THR A 347 -12.61 2.49 -1.57
C THR A 347 -12.17 3.92 -1.24
N ILE A 348 -11.27 4.51 -2.04
CA ILE A 348 -10.83 5.89 -1.87
C ILE A 348 -11.97 6.87 -2.13
N GLU A 349 -12.73 6.68 -3.22
CA GLU A 349 -13.85 7.52 -3.60
C GLU A 349 -14.98 7.49 -2.56
N ASN A 350 -15.14 6.38 -1.84
CA ASN A 350 -16.05 6.25 -0.71
C ASN A 350 -15.51 6.89 0.59
N GLY A 351 -14.39 7.60 0.55
CA GLY A 351 -13.86 8.39 1.67
C GLY A 351 -12.99 7.61 2.66
N ALA A 352 -12.32 6.53 2.23
CA ALA A 352 -11.34 5.86 3.07
C ALA A 352 -10.27 6.85 3.56
N PRO A 353 -9.92 6.84 4.85
CA PRO A 353 -8.88 7.72 5.39
C PRO A 353 -7.48 7.24 5.01
N THR A 354 -6.53 8.17 4.90
CA THR A 354 -5.09 7.86 4.84
C THR A 354 -4.58 7.38 6.19
N ALA A 355 -3.64 6.44 6.18
CA ALA A 355 -2.92 6.08 7.40
C ALA A 355 -2.12 7.30 7.92
N PRO A 356 -2.15 7.61 9.21
CA PRO A 356 -1.44 8.76 9.77
C PRO A 356 0.07 8.69 9.56
N SER A 357 0.69 9.83 9.20
CA SER A 357 2.14 10.01 9.07
C SER A 357 2.69 10.77 10.27
N THR A 358 2.64 10.15 11.45
CA THR A 358 3.00 10.77 12.73
C THR A 358 3.93 9.88 13.55
N VAL A 359 4.75 10.48 14.40
CA VAL A 359 5.74 9.75 15.22
C VAL A 359 5.08 8.74 16.15
N TRP A 360 3.95 9.11 16.78
CA TRP A 360 3.23 8.22 17.70
C TRP A 360 2.71 6.94 17.03
N ARG A 361 2.50 6.97 15.69
CA ARG A 361 1.88 5.85 14.97
C ARG A 361 2.70 4.56 15.10
N GLY A 362 4.02 4.62 14.92
CA GLY A 362 4.86 3.43 15.01
C GLY A 362 4.82 2.77 16.40
N PHE A 363 4.74 3.56 17.47
CA PHE A 363 4.65 3.04 18.84
C PHE A 363 3.29 2.38 19.11
N ILE A 364 2.21 2.99 18.64
CA ILE A 364 0.86 2.42 18.73
C ILE A 364 0.75 1.12 17.93
N ASP A 365 1.23 1.10 16.69
CA ASP A 365 1.19 -0.09 15.84
C ASP A 365 1.97 -1.25 16.46
N GLY A 366 3.12 -0.97 17.07
CA GLY A 366 3.90 -1.96 17.82
C GLY A 366 3.14 -2.52 19.03
N ALA A 367 2.51 -1.65 19.80
CA ALA A 367 1.72 -2.05 20.97
C ALA A 367 0.48 -2.88 20.57
N ILE A 368 -0.21 -2.49 19.49
CA ILE A 368 -1.36 -3.23 18.95
C ILE A 368 -0.93 -4.62 18.48
N SER A 369 0.09 -4.69 17.64
CA SER A 369 0.61 -5.95 17.06
C SER A 369 1.03 -6.96 18.11
N LYS A 370 1.56 -6.48 19.23
CA LYS A 370 2.00 -7.30 20.37
C LYS A 370 0.83 -7.86 21.19
N ASN A 371 -0.27 -7.11 21.36
CA ASN A 371 -1.30 -7.44 22.34
C ASN A 371 -2.59 -8.03 21.75
N VAL A 372 -2.96 -7.69 20.51
CA VAL A 372 -4.19 -8.19 19.85
C VAL A 372 -4.22 -9.71 19.70
N PRO A 373 -3.09 -10.43 19.44
CA PRO A 373 -3.11 -11.89 19.37
C PRO A 373 -3.66 -12.58 20.61
N ASP A 374 -3.37 -12.09 21.80
CA ASP A 374 -3.88 -12.68 23.07
C ASP A 374 -5.40 -12.56 23.19
N TYR A 375 -5.99 -11.48 22.66
CA TYR A 375 -7.44 -11.30 22.64
C TYR A 375 -8.12 -12.29 21.68
N VAL A 376 -7.65 -12.40 20.44
CA VAL A 376 -8.28 -13.30 19.46
C VAL A 376 -8.14 -14.77 19.87
N LEU A 377 -7.12 -15.11 20.66
CA LEU A 377 -6.96 -16.42 21.30
C LEU A 377 -7.88 -16.60 22.54
N GLY A 378 -8.55 -15.55 23.02
CA GLY A 378 -9.38 -15.61 24.21
C GLY A 378 -8.61 -15.62 25.54
N LYS A 379 -7.32 -15.24 25.56
CA LYS A 379 -6.48 -15.19 26.77
C LYS A 379 -6.72 -13.94 27.61
N LYS A 380 -7.24 -12.85 27.00
CA LYS A 380 -7.53 -11.58 27.65
C LYS A 380 -8.88 -11.07 27.19
N SER A 381 -9.53 -10.26 28.02
CA SER A 381 -10.72 -9.49 27.63
C SER A 381 -10.34 -8.34 26.68
N ALA A 382 -11.33 -7.75 26.00
CA ALA A 382 -11.12 -6.59 25.15
C ALA A 382 -10.55 -5.41 25.95
N VAL A 383 -11.11 -5.13 27.12
CA VAL A 383 -10.68 -4.02 27.98
C VAL A 383 -9.24 -4.21 28.46
N GLU A 384 -8.88 -5.40 28.96
CA GLU A 384 -7.50 -5.69 29.37
C GLU A 384 -6.51 -5.55 28.22
N THR A 385 -6.89 -5.99 27.03
CA THR A 385 -6.06 -5.87 25.82
C THR A 385 -5.82 -4.41 25.45
N LEU A 386 -6.88 -3.59 25.42
CA LEU A 386 -6.78 -2.17 25.08
C LEU A 386 -5.99 -1.38 26.13
N GLN A 387 -6.21 -1.67 27.42
CA GLN A 387 -5.43 -1.08 28.51
C GLN A 387 -3.94 -1.42 28.38
N LYS A 388 -3.62 -2.67 28.00
CA LYS A 388 -2.24 -3.08 27.81
C LYS A 388 -1.60 -2.41 26.60
N ILE A 389 -2.34 -2.25 25.50
CA ILE A 389 -1.90 -1.46 24.32
C ILE A 389 -1.55 -0.03 24.74
N GLU A 390 -2.42 0.64 25.48
CA GLU A 390 -2.15 2.00 25.95
C GLU A 390 -0.96 2.07 26.92
N ALA A 391 -0.80 1.08 27.79
CA ALA A 391 0.33 1.02 28.70
C ALA A 391 1.65 0.85 27.96
N ASP A 392 1.73 -0.10 26.99
CA ASP A 392 2.92 -0.34 26.19
C ASP A 392 3.25 0.89 25.31
N TYR A 393 2.25 1.56 24.75
CA TYR A 393 2.43 2.81 24.01
C TYR A 393 3.02 3.91 24.92
N ARG A 394 2.48 4.12 26.14
CA ARG A 394 2.96 5.16 27.06
C ARG A 394 4.43 4.97 27.42
N VAL A 395 4.89 3.74 27.58
CA VAL A 395 6.31 3.44 27.82
C VAL A 395 7.15 3.94 26.65
N SER A 396 6.88 3.46 25.45
CA SER A 396 7.66 3.81 24.24
C SER A 396 7.57 5.31 23.91
N ALA A 397 6.39 5.93 24.08
CA ALA A 397 6.17 7.35 23.81
C ALA A 397 6.91 8.26 24.82
N LYS A 398 7.02 7.86 26.09
CA LYS A 398 7.83 8.57 27.09
C LYS A 398 9.33 8.45 26.79
N GLU A 399 9.81 7.26 26.47
CA GLU A 399 11.21 7.03 26.08
C GLU A 399 11.59 7.89 24.86
N ALA A 400 10.65 8.09 23.92
CA ALA A 400 10.83 8.93 22.74
C ALA A 400 10.59 10.44 23.00
N GLY A 401 10.23 10.85 24.20
CA GLY A 401 9.96 12.24 24.54
C GLY A 401 8.65 12.82 23.98
N LEU A 402 7.73 11.95 23.51
CA LEU A 402 6.41 12.36 23.00
C LEU A 402 5.40 12.65 24.11
N LEU A 403 5.56 12.01 25.25
CA LEU A 403 4.77 12.25 26.45
C LEU A 403 5.65 12.87 27.53
N LYS A 404 5.09 13.83 28.30
CA LYS A 404 5.75 14.36 29.49
C LYS A 404 5.96 13.23 30.51
N GLN A 405 7.05 13.31 31.26
CA GLN A 405 7.38 12.35 32.33
C GLN A 405 6.31 12.31 33.40
#